data_46a9ccf246d98302f221fbd552f55d49
#
_entry.id   46a9ccf246d98302f221fbd552f55d49
#
_cell.length_a   1.000
_cell.length_b   1.000
_cell.length_c   1.000
_cell.angle_alpha   90.00
_cell.angle_beta   90.00
_cell.angle_gamma   90.00
#
_symmetry.space_group_name_H-M   'P 1'
#
loop_
_entity.id
_entity.type
_entity.pdbx_description
1 polymer ?
#
loop_
_entity_poly.entity_id
_entity_poly.type
_entity_poly.pdbx_seq_one_letter_code
_entity_poly.pdbx_strand_id
1 'polypeptide(L)'
;LFRSPRTITHDINASEEDILAKMKPKCRYNVRLAEKKGVTIRAWDDISAFHEMMTVTGGRDKFGVHSKEYYQRAYELFHPKGTCELLVAEFEGKPLAALMVFANGKRAWYVYGASNDQERNRMPTYLLQWEAIRWAKAHGCEEYDLWGVPDENEETLEAQFESRHDGLWGVYRFKRGFGGMVKRAAQAVDRVYNPLLYWAYLKFIGNRE
;
A
#
# COMPACT_ATOMS: atom_id res chain seq x y z
N LEU A 1 12.56 -10.58 3.81
CA LEU A 1 11.35 -9.96 3.28
C LEU A 1 10.26 -10.04 4.35
N PHE A 2 10.00 -8.93 5.01
CA PHE A 2 8.91 -8.83 5.99
C PHE A 2 7.58 -8.96 5.24
N ARG A 3 7.02 -10.15 5.19
CA ARG A 3 5.63 -10.34 4.79
C ARG A 3 4.80 -10.36 6.06
N SER A 4 4.14 -9.26 6.38
CA SER A 4 3.08 -9.33 7.37
C SER A 4 2.04 -10.35 6.90
N PRO A 5 1.69 -11.34 7.71
CA PRO A 5 0.66 -12.31 7.35
C PRO A 5 -0.75 -11.70 7.37
N ARG A 6 -0.89 -10.46 7.82
CA ARG A 6 -2.18 -9.75 7.86
C ARG A 6 -2.21 -8.59 6.89
N THR A 7 -3.37 -8.36 6.32
CA THR A 7 -3.68 -7.27 5.40
C THR A 7 -5.06 -6.70 5.69
N ILE A 8 -5.36 -5.52 5.13
CA ILE A 8 -6.72 -4.97 5.09
C ILE A 8 -7.23 -5.05 3.67
N THR A 9 -8.37 -5.68 3.46
CA THR A 9 -9.02 -5.78 2.15
C THR A 9 -10.33 -5.04 2.14
N HIS A 10 -10.59 -4.35 1.04
CA HIS A 10 -11.83 -3.66 0.74
C HIS A 10 -12.61 -4.40 -0.33
N ASP A 11 -13.91 -4.60 -0.10
CA ASP A 11 -14.88 -4.88 -1.15
C ASP A 11 -15.16 -3.56 -1.89
N ILE A 12 -14.75 -3.49 -3.17
CA ILE A 12 -14.91 -2.34 -4.05
C ILE A 12 -15.96 -2.58 -5.16
N ASN A 13 -16.75 -3.64 -5.04
CA ASN A 13 -17.81 -3.96 -6.01
C ASN A 13 -19.02 -3.00 -5.89
N ALA A 14 -19.17 -2.33 -4.75
CA ALA A 14 -20.23 -1.35 -4.50
C ALA A 14 -20.04 -0.03 -5.29
N SER A 15 -20.99 0.89 -5.22
CA SER A 15 -20.85 2.24 -5.77
C SER A 15 -19.71 3.01 -5.10
N GLU A 16 -19.16 4.04 -5.76
CA GLU A 16 -18.13 4.91 -5.16
C GLU A 16 -18.64 5.58 -3.88
N GLU A 17 -19.91 5.95 -3.85
CA GLU A 17 -20.56 6.54 -2.68
C GLU A 17 -20.59 5.56 -1.50
N ASP A 18 -20.94 4.30 -1.75
CA ASP A 18 -20.97 3.25 -0.72
C ASP A 18 -19.55 2.92 -0.23
N ILE A 19 -18.56 2.89 -1.12
CA ILE A 19 -17.16 2.68 -0.73
C ILE A 19 -16.69 3.83 0.16
N LEU A 20 -16.96 5.07 -0.22
CA LEU A 20 -16.67 6.25 0.61
C LEU A 20 -17.42 6.21 1.95
N ALA A 21 -18.68 5.76 1.96
CA ALA A 21 -19.48 5.65 3.19
C ALA A 21 -18.87 4.66 4.19
N LYS A 22 -18.24 3.58 3.73
CA LYS A 22 -17.52 2.59 4.56
C LYS A 22 -16.22 3.14 5.17
N MET A 23 -15.65 4.21 4.63
CA MET A 23 -14.45 4.84 5.21
C MET A 23 -14.76 5.50 6.54
N LYS A 24 -13.78 5.53 7.45
CA LYS A 24 -13.89 6.30 8.70
C LYS A 24 -14.12 7.80 8.38
N PRO A 25 -14.90 8.54 9.18
CA PRO A 25 -15.26 9.94 8.88
C PRO A 25 -14.07 10.85 8.59
N LYS A 26 -12.98 10.72 9.37
CA LYS A 26 -11.74 11.49 9.18
C LYS A 26 -11.05 11.18 7.84
N CYS A 27 -11.04 9.92 7.40
CA CYS A 27 -10.45 9.53 6.13
C CYS A 27 -11.23 10.15 4.96
N ARG A 28 -12.54 9.98 4.96
CA ARG A 28 -13.45 10.57 3.96
C ARG A 28 -13.35 12.10 3.91
N TYR A 29 -13.23 12.74 5.07
CA TYR A 29 -12.97 14.17 5.15
C TYR A 29 -11.63 14.54 4.51
N ASN A 30 -10.55 13.79 4.77
CA ASN A 30 -9.22 14.05 4.22
C ASN A 30 -9.15 13.87 2.70
N VAL A 31 -9.86 12.90 2.13
CA VAL A 31 -10.00 12.75 0.66
C VAL A 31 -10.57 14.03 0.06
N ARG A 32 -11.73 14.48 0.56
CA ARG A 32 -12.38 15.71 0.07
C ARG A 32 -11.55 16.97 0.33
N LEU A 33 -10.82 17.00 1.44
CA LEU A 33 -9.95 18.13 1.78
C LEU A 33 -8.79 18.25 0.79
N ALA A 34 -8.22 17.12 0.35
CA ALA A 34 -7.13 17.12 -0.63
C ALA A 34 -7.61 17.71 -1.96
N GLU A 35 -8.76 17.28 -2.47
CA GLU A 35 -9.39 17.86 -3.67
C GLU A 35 -9.61 19.37 -3.50
N LYS A 36 -10.25 19.78 -2.40
CA LYS A 36 -10.52 21.19 -2.11
C LYS A 36 -9.25 22.05 -2.02
N LYS A 37 -8.14 21.44 -1.58
CA LYS A 37 -6.83 22.11 -1.49
C LYS A 37 -6.01 22.03 -2.79
N GLY A 38 -6.61 21.61 -3.90
CA GLY A 38 -6.01 21.63 -5.22
C GLY A 38 -5.00 20.53 -5.49
N VAL A 39 -5.04 19.43 -4.71
CA VAL A 39 -4.26 18.23 -5.04
C VAL A 39 -4.91 17.55 -6.25
N THR A 40 -4.10 17.19 -7.23
CA THR A 40 -4.51 16.44 -8.42
C THR A 40 -3.80 15.11 -8.50
N ILE A 41 -4.44 14.10 -9.09
CA ILE A 41 -3.85 12.77 -9.29
C ILE A 41 -3.78 12.50 -10.79
N ARG A 42 -2.67 11.93 -11.22
CA ARG A 42 -2.50 11.46 -12.60
C ARG A 42 -1.62 10.21 -12.67
N ALA A 43 -1.68 9.52 -13.79
CA ALA A 43 -0.69 8.51 -14.16
C ALA A 43 0.71 9.15 -14.28
N TRP A 44 1.73 8.39 -13.91
CA TRP A 44 3.10 8.83 -13.89
C TRP A 44 4.02 7.74 -14.41
N ASP A 45 5.14 8.13 -15.01
CA ASP A 45 6.13 7.22 -15.58
C ASP A 45 7.56 7.50 -15.09
N ASP A 46 7.75 8.54 -14.26
CA ASP A 46 9.05 8.88 -13.69
C ASP A 46 9.42 7.97 -12.53
N ILE A 47 9.93 6.78 -12.87
CA ILE A 47 10.38 5.80 -11.89
C ILE A 47 11.59 6.32 -11.08
N SER A 48 12.39 7.22 -11.63
CA SER A 48 13.53 7.80 -10.91
C SER A 48 13.05 8.68 -9.77
N ALA A 49 12.14 9.61 -10.05
CA ALA A 49 11.55 10.47 -9.01
C ALA A 49 10.72 9.64 -8.00
N PHE A 50 10.02 8.59 -8.45
CA PHE A 50 9.35 7.65 -7.55
C PHE A 50 10.33 6.96 -6.60
N HIS A 51 11.46 6.46 -7.11
CA HIS A 51 12.49 5.82 -6.27
C HIS A 51 13.11 6.80 -5.27
N GLU A 52 13.38 8.05 -5.66
CA GLU A 52 13.85 9.08 -4.74
C GLU A 52 12.85 9.32 -3.60
N MET A 53 11.55 9.42 -3.93
CA MET A 53 10.49 9.57 -2.94
C MET A 53 10.37 8.34 -2.02
N MET A 54 10.54 7.12 -2.57
CA MET A 54 10.61 5.87 -1.79
C MET A 54 11.80 5.90 -0.81
N THR A 55 12.96 6.39 -1.25
CA THR A 55 14.17 6.50 -0.41
C THR A 55 13.95 7.46 0.76
N VAL A 56 13.35 8.62 0.50
CA VAL A 56 12.98 9.59 1.56
C VAL A 56 12.01 8.96 2.56
N THR A 57 10.97 8.28 2.05
CA THR A 57 9.96 7.61 2.88
C THR A 57 10.59 6.48 3.71
N GLY A 58 11.43 5.63 3.09
CA GLY A 58 12.11 4.53 3.76
C GLY A 58 13.05 5.00 4.86
N GLY A 59 13.79 6.09 4.62
CA GLY A 59 14.67 6.71 5.62
C GLY A 59 13.89 7.26 6.82
N ARG A 60 12.76 7.94 6.57
CA ARG A 60 11.86 8.46 7.60
C ARG A 60 11.21 7.35 8.42
N ASP A 61 10.66 6.35 7.76
CA ASP A 61 9.81 5.32 8.38
C ASP A 61 10.60 4.03 8.70
N LYS A 62 11.93 4.05 8.48
CA LYS A 62 12.90 3.00 8.82
C LYS A 62 12.60 1.62 8.22
N PHE A 63 12.28 1.59 6.93
CA PHE A 63 12.13 0.34 6.18
C PHE A 63 13.07 0.27 4.97
N GLY A 64 13.38 -0.95 4.52
CA GLY A 64 14.22 -1.18 3.35
C GLY A 64 13.52 -0.84 2.04
N VAL A 65 14.21 -0.11 1.18
CA VAL A 65 13.73 0.28 -0.15
C VAL A 65 14.42 -0.59 -1.20
N HIS A 66 13.69 -1.06 -2.19
CA HIS A 66 14.27 -1.75 -3.34
C HIS A 66 15.06 -0.79 -4.22
N SER A 67 15.94 -1.32 -5.08
CA SER A 67 16.67 -0.49 -6.04
C SER A 67 15.74 0.11 -7.10
N LYS A 68 16.20 1.17 -7.78
CA LYS A 68 15.44 1.79 -8.87
C LYS A 68 15.13 0.79 -9.99
N GLU A 69 16.11 -0.06 -10.34
CA GLU A 69 15.99 -1.09 -11.37
C GLU A 69 14.89 -2.10 -11.02
N TYR A 70 14.68 -2.38 -9.74
CA TYR A 70 13.59 -3.26 -9.30
C TYR A 70 12.22 -2.64 -9.60
N TYR A 71 12.00 -1.37 -9.25
CA TYR A 71 10.74 -0.67 -9.56
C TYR A 71 10.54 -0.49 -11.06
N GLN A 72 11.61 -0.13 -11.78
CA GLN A 72 11.60 -0.05 -13.24
C GLN A 72 11.15 -1.37 -13.87
N ARG A 73 11.76 -2.47 -13.44
CA ARG A 73 11.43 -3.81 -13.94
C ARG A 73 10.00 -4.20 -13.63
N ALA A 74 9.52 -3.90 -12.43
CA ALA A 74 8.12 -4.17 -12.06
C ALA A 74 7.16 -3.37 -12.97
N TYR A 75 7.41 -2.09 -13.17
CA TYR A 75 6.60 -1.23 -14.03
C TYR A 75 6.58 -1.74 -15.48
N GLU A 76 7.75 -2.00 -16.08
CA GLU A 76 7.90 -2.50 -17.45
C GLU A 76 7.21 -3.86 -17.69
N LEU A 77 7.17 -4.73 -16.70
CA LEU A 77 6.54 -6.05 -16.81
C LEU A 77 5.01 -6.00 -16.76
N PHE A 78 4.44 -5.10 -15.99
CA PHE A 78 3.02 -5.11 -15.66
C PHE A 78 2.23 -3.97 -16.29
N HIS A 79 2.80 -2.77 -16.41
CA HIS A 79 2.11 -1.62 -16.94
C HIS A 79 1.64 -1.79 -18.40
N PRO A 80 2.46 -2.33 -19.35
CA PRO A 80 2.02 -2.53 -20.74
C PRO A 80 0.85 -3.51 -20.89
N LYS A 81 0.58 -4.30 -19.85
CA LYS A 81 -0.55 -5.24 -19.78
C LYS A 81 -1.80 -4.65 -19.12
N GLY A 82 -1.75 -3.38 -18.72
CA GLY A 82 -2.82 -2.73 -17.94
C GLY A 82 -3.02 -3.33 -16.54
N THR A 83 -2.00 -4.03 -16.00
CA THR A 83 -2.08 -4.69 -14.69
C THR A 83 -1.26 -3.99 -13.60
N CYS A 84 -0.71 -2.82 -13.92
CA CYS A 84 -0.03 -1.94 -12.98
C CYS A 84 -0.21 -0.50 -13.42
N GLU A 85 -0.33 0.41 -12.45
CA GLU A 85 -0.24 1.84 -12.68
C GLU A 85 0.62 2.49 -11.59
N LEU A 86 1.44 3.46 -12.00
CA LEU A 86 2.08 4.40 -11.10
C LEU A 86 1.26 5.69 -11.08
N LEU A 87 0.69 6.01 -9.94
CA LEU A 87 -0.09 7.22 -9.73
C LEU A 87 0.71 8.23 -8.89
N VAL A 88 0.63 9.50 -9.24
CA VAL A 88 1.22 10.61 -8.49
C VAL A 88 0.16 11.61 -8.04
N ALA A 89 0.25 12.01 -6.78
CA ALA A 89 -0.45 13.16 -6.22
C ALA A 89 0.45 14.37 -6.30
N GLU A 90 -0.03 15.44 -6.91
CA GLU A 90 0.73 16.68 -7.08
C GLU A 90 -0.08 17.92 -6.71
N PHE A 91 0.64 18.98 -6.37
CA PHE A 91 0.10 20.32 -6.19
C PHE A 91 0.99 21.33 -6.90
N GLU A 92 0.41 22.16 -7.78
CA GLU A 92 1.13 23.12 -8.62
C GLU A 92 2.28 22.48 -9.41
N GLY A 93 2.05 21.25 -9.95
CA GLY A 93 3.03 20.49 -10.72
C GLY A 93 4.15 19.85 -9.88
N LYS A 94 4.11 19.96 -8.55
CA LYS A 94 5.10 19.36 -7.65
C LYS A 94 4.59 18.03 -7.09
N PRO A 95 5.31 16.90 -7.29
CA PRO A 95 4.95 15.61 -6.71
C PRO A 95 4.98 15.64 -5.18
N LEU A 96 3.92 15.19 -4.52
CA LEU A 96 3.80 15.13 -3.06
C LEU A 96 3.76 13.70 -2.52
N ALA A 97 3.14 12.80 -3.26
CA ALA A 97 3.05 11.38 -2.95
C ALA A 97 2.87 10.58 -4.23
N ALA A 98 3.31 9.33 -4.23
CA ALA A 98 3.11 8.42 -5.35
C ALA A 98 2.89 6.99 -4.85
N LEU A 99 2.19 6.18 -5.65
CA LEU A 99 2.01 4.76 -5.37
C LEU A 99 1.97 3.93 -6.66
N MET A 100 2.42 2.67 -6.57
CA MET A 100 2.16 1.65 -7.57
C MET A 100 1.02 0.75 -7.10
N VAL A 101 -0.03 0.70 -7.90
CA VAL A 101 -1.14 -0.23 -7.75
C VAL A 101 -0.99 -1.35 -8.78
N PHE A 102 -1.26 -2.59 -8.37
CA PHE A 102 -1.24 -3.75 -9.24
C PHE A 102 -2.61 -4.42 -9.25
N ALA A 103 -2.97 -5.03 -10.37
CA ALA A 103 -4.23 -5.77 -10.53
C ALA A 103 -3.98 -7.13 -11.16
N ASN A 104 -4.71 -8.14 -10.70
CA ASN A 104 -4.75 -9.46 -11.34
C ASN A 104 -6.12 -10.10 -11.08
N GLY A 105 -6.84 -10.40 -12.16
CA GLY A 105 -8.21 -10.89 -12.09
C GLY A 105 -9.12 -9.89 -11.37
N LYS A 106 -9.75 -10.32 -10.29
CA LYS A 106 -10.73 -9.53 -9.52
C LYS A 106 -10.13 -8.78 -8.31
N ARG A 107 -8.81 -8.79 -8.16
CA ARG A 107 -8.13 -8.17 -7.03
C ARG A 107 -7.07 -7.17 -7.47
N ALA A 108 -6.99 -6.07 -6.76
CA ALA A 108 -5.90 -5.12 -6.85
C ALA A 108 -5.17 -4.96 -5.51
N TRP A 109 -3.90 -4.53 -5.57
CA TRP A 109 -3.02 -4.38 -4.40
C TRP A 109 -2.29 -3.04 -4.40
N TYR A 110 -2.28 -2.41 -3.25
CA TYR A 110 -1.40 -1.30 -2.93
C TYR A 110 -0.06 -1.87 -2.42
N VAL A 111 0.93 -1.98 -3.32
CA VAL A 111 2.20 -2.66 -2.98
C VAL A 111 3.29 -1.67 -2.57
N TYR A 112 3.46 -0.58 -3.32
CA TYR A 112 4.50 0.43 -3.06
C TYR A 112 3.86 1.80 -2.99
N GLY A 113 4.25 2.57 -1.97
CA GLY A 113 3.80 3.94 -1.84
C GLY A 113 4.77 4.78 -1.05
N ALA A 114 4.90 6.03 -1.47
CA ALA A 114 5.81 6.99 -0.90
C ALA A 114 5.16 8.37 -0.78
N SER A 115 5.71 9.18 0.10
CA SER A 115 5.34 10.59 0.22
C SER A 115 6.55 11.39 0.69
N ASN A 116 6.70 12.59 0.18
CA ASN A 116 7.62 13.55 0.76
C ASN A 116 7.00 14.26 1.98
N ASP A 117 7.74 15.14 2.62
CA ASP A 117 7.26 15.87 3.80
C ASP A 117 6.64 17.24 3.46
N GLN A 118 6.54 17.56 2.15
CA GLN A 118 5.98 18.82 1.68
C GLN A 118 4.45 18.79 1.68
N GLU A 119 3.84 19.91 1.98
CA GLU A 119 2.38 20.13 1.86
C GLU A 119 1.50 19.02 2.50
N ARG A 120 2.00 18.37 3.58
CA ARG A 120 1.29 17.26 4.26
C ARG A 120 -0.11 17.63 4.75
N ASN A 121 -0.32 18.92 5.05
CA ASN A 121 -1.62 19.47 5.42
C ASN A 121 -2.65 19.46 4.29
N ARG A 122 -2.24 19.18 3.04
CA ARG A 122 -3.15 18.96 1.90
C ARG A 122 -3.67 17.53 1.79
N MET A 123 -3.19 16.60 2.65
CA MET A 123 -3.62 15.20 2.69
C MET A 123 -3.46 14.43 1.36
N PRO A 124 -2.35 14.61 0.59
CA PRO A 124 -2.23 14.05 -0.76
C PRO A 124 -2.34 12.53 -0.80
N THR A 125 -1.83 11.82 0.22
CA THR A 125 -1.87 10.36 0.31
C THR A 125 -3.30 9.80 0.41
N TYR A 126 -4.24 10.56 0.97
CA TYR A 126 -5.64 10.13 1.09
C TYR A 126 -6.34 10.15 -0.26
N LEU A 127 -6.18 11.23 -1.02
CA LEU A 127 -6.74 11.33 -2.36
C LEU A 127 -6.08 10.33 -3.31
N LEU A 128 -4.75 10.19 -3.23
CA LEU A 128 -4.00 9.23 -4.03
C LEU A 128 -4.49 7.80 -3.81
N GLN A 129 -4.73 7.40 -2.56
CA GLN A 129 -5.25 6.07 -2.25
C GLN A 129 -6.70 5.88 -2.73
N TRP A 130 -7.51 6.93 -2.67
CA TRP A 130 -8.87 6.91 -3.22
C TRP A 130 -8.86 6.73 -4.74
N GLU A 131 -8.02 7.45 -5.46
CA GLU A 131 -7.88 7.30 -6.91
C GLU A 131 -7.32 5.92 -7.31
N ALA A 132 -6.45 5.32 -6.51
CA ALA A 132 -6.01 3.95 -6.73
C ALA A 132 -7.16 2.93 -6.56
N ILE A 133 -8.08 3.14 -5.63
CA ILE A 133 -9.31 2.33 -5.49
C ILE A 133 -10.20 2.50 -6.73
N ARG A 134 -10.38 3.74 -7.21
CA ARG A 134 -11.16 4.03 -8.42
C ARG A 134 -10.52 3.39 -9.66
N TRP A 135 -9.21 3.49 -9.79
CA TRP A 135 -8.46 2.81 -10.85
C TRP A 135 -8.69 1.30 -10.81
N ALA A 136 -8.57 0.67 -9.67
CA ALA A 136 -8.81 -0.76 -9.50
C ALA A 136 -10.24 -1.15 -9.92
N LYS A 137 -11.24 -0.38 -9.50
CA LYS A 137 -12.64 -0.58 -9.89
C LYS A 137 -12.84 -0.45 -11.39
N ALA A 138 -12.25 0.55 -12.03
CA ALA A 138 -12.31 0.75 -13.48
C ALA A 138 -11.67 -0.39 -14.27
N HIS A 139 -10.70 -1.11 -13.66
CA HIS A 139 -10.07 -2.32 -14.21
C HIS A 139 -10.81 -3.62 -13.87
N GLY A 140 -12.05 -3.52 -13.36
CA GLY A 140 -12.91 -4.67 -13.09
C GLY A 140 -12.54 -5.46 -11.83
N CYS A 141 -11.72 -4.88 -10.94
CA CYS A 141 -11.45 -5.49 -9.65
C CYS A 141 -12.66 -5.35 -8.70
N GLU A 142 -12.86 -6.35 -7.88
CA GLU A 142 -13.93 -6.43 -6.88
C GLU A 142 -13.36 -6.29 -5.45
N GLU A 143 -12.06 -6.56 -5.26
CA GLU A 143 -11.36 -6.42 -3.99
C GLU A 143 -10.11 -5.56 -4.15
N TYR A 144 -9.87 -4.67 -3.19
CA TYR A 144 -8.68 -3.85 -3.10
C TYR A 144 -7.95 -4.15 -1.79
N ASP A 145 -6.71 -4.62 -1.91
CA ASP A 145 -5.87 -5.04 -0.79
C ASP A 145 -4.86 -3.93 -0.45
N LEU A 146 -4.99 -3.37 0.72
CA LEU A 146 -4.09 -2.33 1.23
C LEU A 146 -2.73 -2.86 1.68
N TRP A 147 -2.48 -4.18 1.56
CA TRP A 147 -1.24 -4.85 1.94
C TRP A 147 -0.98 -4.87 3.46
N GLY A 148 0.24 -5.25 3.86
CA GLY A 148 0.62 -5.59 5.22
C GLY A 148 0.23 -4.60 6.32
N VAL A 149 -0.22 -5.15 7.44
CA VAL A 149 -0.48 -4.49 8.73
C VAL A 149 0.13 -5.33 9.85
N PRO A 150 0.25 -4.84 11.11
CA PRO A 150 0.80 -5.66 12.20
C PRO A 150 0.08 -7.00 12.37
N ASP A 151 0.82 -8.06 12.73
CA ASP A 151 0.24 -9.40 12.93
C ASP A 151 -0.45 -9.53 14.30
N GLU A 152 -1.44 -8.69 14.52
CA GLU A 152 -2.29 -8.69 15.72
C GLU A 152 -3.75 -8.90 15.34
N ASN A 153 -4.58 -9.38 16.26
CA ASN A 153 -6.03 -9.44 16.04
C ASN A 153 -6.64 -8.04 15.95
N GLU A 154 -7.83 -7.96 15.37
CA GLU A 154 -8.48 -6.66 15.10
C GLU A 154 -8.77 -5.87 16.38
N GLU A 155 -9.12 -6.55 17.47
CA GLU A 155 -9.35 -5.93 18.77
C GLU A 155 -8.08 -5.23 19.29
N THR A 156 -6.95 -5.92 19.27
CA THR A 156 -5.64 -5.36 19.64
C THR A 156 -5.23 -4.21 18.73
N LEU A 157 -5.43 -4.38 17.40
CA LEU A 157 -5.14 -3.33 16.43
C LEU A 157 -5.92 -2.05 16.72
N GLU A 158 -7.23 -2.16 16.97
CA GLU A 158 -8.09 -1.01 17.26
C GLU A 158 -7.82 -0.40 18.66
N ALA A 159 -7.40 -1.20 19.63
CA ALA A 159 -7.07 -0.70 20.96
C ALA A 159 -5.72 0.05 21.01
N GLN A 160 -4.76 -0.30 20.18
CA GLN A 160 -3.38 0.17 20.31
C GLN A 160 -2.89 1.11 19.19
N PHE A 161 -3.67 1.31 18.11
CA PHE A 161 -3.20 2.09 16.95
C PHE A 161 -2.85 3.55 17.27
N GLU A 162 -3.37 4.13 18.35
CA GLU A 162 -3.06 5.50 18.76
C GLU A 162 -1.77 5.58 19.58
N SER A 163 -1.49 4.55 20.39
CA SER A 163 -0.36 4.54 21.31
C SER A 163 0.91 3.95 20.71
N ARG A 164 0.78 3.05 19.72
CA ARG A 164 1.92 2.40 19.07
C ARG A 164 2.32 3.10 17.77
N HIS A 165 3.64 3.24 17.59
CA HIS A 165 4.24 3.92 16.43
C HIS A 165 5.37 3.11 15.79
N ASP A 166 5.69 1.94 16.35
CA ASP A 166 6.73 1.01 15.88
C ASP A 166 6.26 0.20 14.67
N GLY A 167 7.20 -0.27 13.86
CA GLY A 167 6.93 -1.17 12.74
C GLY A 167 5.78 -0.72 11.83
N LEU A 168 4.78 -1.56 11.64
CA LEU A 168 3.63 -1.29 10.76
C LEU A 168 2.47 -0.53 11.44
N TRP A 169 2.59 -0.09 12.70
CA TRP A 169 1.48 0.56 13.39
C TRP A 169 1.10 1.93 12.81
N GLY A 170 2.09 2.70 12.37
CA GLY A 170 1.83 3.97 11.64
C GLY A 170 1.10 3.74 10.33
N VAL A 171 1.48 2.68 9.61
CA VAL A 171 0.83 2.25 8.37
C VAL A 171 -0.59 1.75 8.63
N TYR A 172 -0.81 0.97 9.71
CA TYR A 172 -2.14 0.52 10.11
C TYR A 172 -3.06 1.70 10.41
N ARG A 173 -2.58 2.70 11.18
CA ARG A 173 -3.33 3.93 11.48
C ARG A 173 -3.85 4.62 10.22
N PHE A 174 -3.07 4.65 9.16
CA PHE A 174 -3.47 5.19 7.86
C PHE A 174 -4.48 4.28 7.15
N LYS A 175 -4.13 3.00 6.97
CA LYS A 175 -4.93 2.03 6.18
C LYS A 175 -6.32 1.78 6.77
N ARG A 176 -6.42 1.66 8.11
CA ARG A 176 -7.70 1.47 8.79
C ARG A 176 -8.73 2.59 8.52
N GLY A 177 -8.23 3.78 8.17
CA GLY A 177 -9.07 4.92 7.83
C GLY A 177 -9.95 4.67 6.60
N PHE A 178 -9.47 3.89 5.66
CA PHE A 178 -10.23 3.54 4.45
C PHE A 178 -11.33 2.50 4.72
N GLY A 179 -11.39 1.88 5.90
CA GLY A 179 -12.32 0.82 6.27
C GLY A 179 -11.78 -0.56 5.86
N GLY A 180 -12.66 -1.45 5.43
CA GLY A 180 -12.30 -2.82 5.04
C GLY A 180 -12.21 -3.79 6.20
N MET A 181 -11.74 -4.99 5.92
CA MET A 181 -11.62 -6.08 6.89
C MET A 181 -10.16 -6.52 7.02
N VAL A 182 -9.73 -6.74 8.26
CA VAL A 182 -8.43 -7.36 8.53
C VAL A 182 -8.51 -8.84 8.19
N LYS A 183 -7.69 -9.29 7.24
CA LYS A 183 -7.59 -10.71 6.87
C LYS A 183 -6.21 -11.23 7.21
N ARG A 184 -6.14 -12.46 7.69
CA ARG A 184 -4.87 -13.17 7.88
C ARG A 184 -4.69 -14.18 6.76
N ALA A 185 -3.54 -14.11 6.08
CA ALA A 185 -3.18 -15.12 5.09
C ALA A 185 -3.00 -16.50 5.75
N ALA A 186 -3.18 -17.56 4.98
CA ALA A 186 -2.81 -18.90 5.42
C ALA A 186 -1.32 -18.93 5.81
N GLN A 187 -0.99 -19.76 6.79
CA GLN A 187 0.40 -19.97 7.16
C GLN A 187 1.22 -20.45 5.95
N ALA A 188 2.42 -19.90 5.81
CA ALA A 188 3.35 -20.45 4.85
C ALA A 188 3.70 -21.90 5.23
N VAL A 189 3.69 -22.77 4.26
CA VAL A 189 4.08 -24.17 4.42
C VAL A 189 5.19 -24.51 3.44
N ASP A 190 6.21 -25.19 3.92
CA ASP A 190 7.31 -25.67 3.08
C ASP A 190 7.09 -27.12 2.69
N ARG A 191 7.23 -27.41 1.40
CA ARG A 191 7.30 -28.78 0.94
C ARG A 191 8.76 -29.24 0.92
N VAL A 192 9.10 -30.10 1.85
CA VAL A 192 10.46 -30.61 2.00
C VAL A 192 10.73 -31.71 0.98
N TYR A 193 11.56 -31.44 -0.02
CA TYR A 193 12.00 -32.44 -1.01
C TYR A 193 13.26 -33.20 -0.55
N ASN A 194 14.16 -32.55 0.17
CA ASN A 194 15.37 -33.14 0.72
C ASN A 194 15.53 -32.69 2.18
N PRO A 195 15.33 -33.60 3.15
CA PRO A 195 15.38 -33.25 4.57
C PRO A 195 16.74 -32.70 5.03
N LEU A 196 17.85 -33.17 4.48
CA LEU A 196 19.19 -32.71 4.86
C LEU A 196 19.44 -31.28 4.39
N LEU A 197 19.10 -30.97 3.14
CA LEU A 197 19.22 -29.60 2.61
C LEU A 197 18.26 -28.66 3.32
N TYR A 198 17.06 -29.09 3.64
CA TYR A 198 16.09 -28.29 4.38
C TYR A 198 16.56 -28.00 5.81
N TRP A 199 17.14 -28.99 6.50
CA TRP A 199 17.76 -28.80 7.81
C TRP A 199 18.90 -27.75 7.75
N ALA A 200 19.78 -27.86 6.75
CA ALA A 200 20.85 -26.89 6.54
C ALA A 200 20.28 -25.49 6.24
N TYR A 201 19.25 -25.38 5.41
CA TYR A 201 18.55 -24.12 5.15
C TYR A 201 18.02 -23.49 6.44
N LEU A 202 17.26 -24.23 7.27
CA LEU A 202 16.74 -23.73 8.52
C LEU A 202 17.86 -23.28 9.48
N LYS A 203 18.96 -24.03 9.53
CA LYS A 203 20.07 -23.71 10.43
C LYS A 203 20.87 -22.47 10.01
N PHE A 204 21.07 -22.24 8.71
CA PHE A 204 22.01 -21.22 8.22
C PHE A 204 21.30 -20.01 7.59
N ILE A 205 20.06 -20.14 7.14
CA ILE A 205 19.32 -19.11 6.39
C ILE A 205 17.97 -18.81 7.02
N GLY A 206 17.22 -19.83 7.46
CA GLY A 206 15.83 -19.70 7.90
C GLY A 206 15.66 -18.91 9.21
N ASN A 207 16.69 -18.75 10.03
CA ASN A 207 16.66 -17.98 11.30
C ASN A 207 17.23 -16.56 11.15
N ARG A 208 17.30 -16.02 9.94
CA ARG A 208 17.64 -14.62 9.69
C ARG A 208 16.37 -13.80 9.59
N GLU A 209 15.61 -13.74 10.70
CA GLU A 209 14.58 -12.72 10.94
C GLU A 209 15.18 -11.46 11.58
#